data_e5e0599c41beb10eb7d2fb449d218754
#
_entry.id   e5e0599c41beb10eb7d2fb449d218754
#
_cell.length_a   1.000
_cell.length_b   1.000
_cell.length_c   1.000
_cell.angle_alpha   90.00
_cell.angle_beta   90.00
_cell.angle_gamma   90.00
#
_symmetry.space_group_name_H-M   'P 1'
#
loop_
_entity.id
_entity.type
_entity.pdbx_description
1 polymer ?
#
loop_
_entity_poly.entity_id
_entity_poly.type
_entity_poly.pdbx_seq_one_letter_code
_entity_poly.pdbx_strand_id
1 'polypeptide(L)'
;MEPGKQLPGRSSAHFVATPGGRPEILECAIQDILDRAREYDAVIDGYVHRGADRVDATKLDIKAIAFYIPHFYPGCPEGDQWSKVVMAVPRYLGQYQPHFPGELGFYDLRLADVMRQQIDLARQYGIFGFCFLHRWHEGKDGSELPLKQFLSNAEVQMPFCICCANGGQDDLSYLDSIVPALSDPRYILINGKPLLIVEANVLADAARTAQRWRERTVAMGMPGLYLVTARSFDHVDPREIRFDATVEYPMHEINLTDLGAKVPLIDPNFSGRVRSYPEMVEKQIRLVEPPFVNFKTVVVGWDDEARHPGAGFSLTGATPAQYGQWLRRSCDVAMSRLPGERLVFINAWNDWTNGAHLEPDRRYGYAHLHVTANVLRNYHNDPDARQLVETTTRHLPELITWRSFCIVTMKI
;
A
#
# COMPACT_ATOMS: atom_id res chain seq x y z
N MET A 1 34.62 32.10 31.62
CA MET A 1 35.69 31.10 31.79
C MET A 1 35.12 29.97 32.58
N GLU A 2 34.87 28.87 31.91
CA GLU A 2 34.98 27.50 32.43
C GLU A 2 34.84 26.52 31.30
N PRO A 3 35.75 25.57 31.14
CA PRO A 3 35.85 24.71 29.95
C PRO A 3 35.23 23.34 30.19
N GLY A 4 34.68 22.77 29.12
CA GLY A 4 34.81 21.34 28.85
C GLY A 4 33.88 20.40 29.61
N LYS A 5 32.71 20.06 29.06
CA LYS A 5 32.13 18.75 29.29
C LYS A 5 32.39 17.89 28.03
N GLN A 6 33.37 16.98 28.16
CA GLN A 6 33.56 15.87 27.24
C GLN A 6 32.31 14.96 27.26
N LEU A 7 31.79 14.66 26.08
CA LEU A 7 30.79 13.61 25.88
C LEU A 7 31.39 12.23 26.16
N PRO A 8 30.67 11.28 26.74
CA PRO A 8 31.21 9.95 27.08
C PRO A 8 31.50 9.15 25.83
N GLY A 9 32.63 8.43 25.91
CA GLY A 9 33.25 7.69 24.83
C GLY A 9 32.35 6.66 24.15
N ARG A 10 32.58 6.53 22.84
CA ARG A 10 32.00 5.52 21.98
C ARG A 10 32.31 4.12 22.51
N SER A 11 31.31 3.35 22.86
CA SER A 11 31.44 1.90 23.07
C SER A 11 31.53 1.25 21.70
N SER A 12 32.72 0.71 21.38
CA SER A 12 32.94 -0.12 20.22
C SER A 12 32.23 -1.46 20.42
N ALA A 13 31.14 -1.68 19.72
CA ALA A 13 30.55 -3.00 19.60
C ALA A 13 31.50 -3.87 18.74
N HIS A 14 32.11 -4.89 19.32
CA HIS A 14 32.88 -5.88 18.58
C HIS A 14 31.93 -6.79 17.80
N PHE A 15 31.91 -6.64 16.48
CA PHE A 15 31.25 -7.59 15.58
C PHE A 15 32.23 -8.75 15.25
N VAL A 16 31.74 -9.97 15.42
CA VAL A 16 32.46 -11.19 15.00
C VAL A 16 32.26 -11.33 13.50
N ALA A 17 33.36 -11.19 12.75
CA ALA A 17 33.35 -11.34 11.30
C ALA A 17 33.11 -12.78 10.87
N THR A 18 32.19 -13.01 9.95
CA THR A 18 32.02 -14.28 9.23
C THR A 18 33.12 -14.45 8.17
N PRO A 19 33.60 -15.66 7.88
CA PRO A 19 34.66 -15.91 6.90
C PRO A 19 34.16 -15.55 5.48
N GLY A 20 34.72 -14.50 4.87
CA GLY A 20 34.53 -14.14 3.47
C GLY A 20 34.05 -12.72 3.14
N GLY A 21 33.60 -11.94 4.10
CA GLY A 21 33.23 -10.52 3.88
C GLY A 21 34.34 -9.58 4.29
N ARG A 22 34.54 -8.47 3.57
CA ARG A 22 35.46 -7.39 4.01
C ARG A 22 34.70 -6.62 5.13
N PRO A 23 35.18 -6.69 6.41
CA PRO A 23 34.49 -6.06 7.55
C PRO A 23 34.25 -4.56 7.35
N GLU A 24 35.21 -3.89 6.74
CA GLU A 24 35.22 -2.45 6.48
C GLU A 24 34.05 -2.00 5.57
N ILE A 25 33.69 -2.81 4.56
CA ILE A 25 32.55 -2.49 3.65
C ILE A 25 31.24 -2.63 4.39
N LEU A 26 31.11 -3.63 5.23
CA LEU A 26 29.88 -3.85 6.01
C LEU A 26 29.70 -2.76 7.08
N GLU A 27 30.77 -2.37 7.77
CA GLU A 27 30.73 -1.29 8.75
C GLU A 27 30.38 0.06 8.10
N CYS A 28 30.98 0.38 6.96
CA CYS A 28 30.62 1.58 6.18
C CYS A 28 29.16 1.57 5.73
N ALA A 29 28.63 0.43 5.27
CA ALA A 29 27.27 0.32 4.81
C ALA A 29 26.26 0.43 5.97
N ILE A 30 26.54 -0.16 7.12
CA ILE A 30 25.72 -0.02 8.33
C ILE A 30 25.76 1.43 8.82
N GLN A 31 26.91 2.06 8.83
CA GLN A 31 27.04 3.45 9.23
C GLN A 31 26.27 4.38 8.28
N ASP A 32 26.37 4.17 6.98
CA ASP A 32 25.60 4.92 5.97
C ASP A 32 24.06 4.76 6.18
N ILE A 33 23.60 3.55 6.45
CA ILE A 33 22.19 3.30 6.77
C ILE A 33 21.75 4.03 8.05
N LEU A 34 22.57 3.97 9.10
CA LEU A 34 22.27 4.62 10.38
C LEU A 34 22.33 6.14 10.28
N ASP A 35 23.26 6.68 9.53
CA ASP A 35 23.38 8.11 9.33
C ASP A 35 22.21 8.65 8.50
N ARG A 36 21.83 7.98 7.42
CA ARG A 36 20.62 8.30 6.64
C ARG A 36 19.31 8.21 7.47
N ALA A 37 19.22 7.25 8.38
CA ALA A 37 18.07 7.16 9.27
C ALA A 37 18.03 8.29 10.33
N ARG A 38 19.17 8.88 10.68
CA ARG A 38 19.29 9.94 11.69
C ARG A 38 19.16 11.36 11.10
N GLU A 39 19.57 11.55 9.86
CA GLU A 39 19.56 12.86 9.22
C GLU A 39 18.17 13.16 8.64
N TYR A 40 17.40 13.97 9.38
CA TYR A 40 16.06 14.42 8.94
C TYR A 40 16.11 15.35 7.71
N ASP A 41 17.27 15.98 7.43
CA ASP A 41 17.48 16.97 6.37
C ASP A 41 18.47 16.54 5.28
N ALA A 42 18.95 15.30 5.30
CA ALA A 42 19.79 14.82 4.20
C ALA A 42 18.95 14.76 2.93
N VAL A 43 19.34 15.50 1.91
CA VAL A 43 18.78 15.37 0.56
C VAL A 43 19.15 13.97 0.04
N ILE A 44 18.32 13.00 0.38
CA ILE A 44 18.43 11.66 -0.16
C ILE A 44 18.07 11.75 -1.63
N ASP A 45 18.88 11.19 -2.50
CA ASP A 45 18.60 11.13 -3.93
C ASP A 45 17.21 10.50 -4.17
N GLY A 46 16.32 11.28 -4.80
CA GLY A 46 14.91 10.90 -5.02
C GLY A 46 13.91 11.37 -3.95
N TYR A 47 14.33 12.09 -2.90
CA TYR A 47 13.41 12.70 -1.94
C TYR A 47 12.62 13.85 -2.59
N VAL A 48 11.31 13.87 -2.41
CA VAL A 48 10.43 14.90 -2.95
C VAL A 48 9.65 15.57 -1.82
N HIS A 49 9.73 16.90 -1.74
CA HIS A 49 8.94 17.70 -0.81
C HIS A 49 7.48 17.78 -1.23
N ARG A 50 6.60 18.15 -0.30
CA ARG A 50 5.19 18.38 -0.59
C ARG A 50 5.03 19.46 -1.65
N GLY A 51 4.34 19.11 -2.73
CA GLY A 51 4.01 20.06 -3.80
C GLY A 51 2.70 20.82 -3.54
N ALA A 52 2.54 21.95 -4.23
CA ALA A 52 1.30 22.72 -4.22
C ALA A 52 0.23 22.15 -5.16
N ASP A 53 0.61 21.28 -6.08
CA ASP A 53 -0.25 20.70 -7.11
C ASP A 53 -1.41 19.91 -6.51
N ARG A 54 -2.58 20.04 -7.12
CA ARG A 54 -3.79 19.30 -6.74
C ARG A 54 -4.36 18.55 -7.94
N VAL A 55 -4.89 17.36 -7.68
CA VAL A 55 -5.62 16.56 -8.66
C VAL A 55 -7.02 16.28 -8.11
N ASP A 56 -8.03 16.78 -8.78
CA ASP A 56 -9.42 16.55 -8.40
C ASP A 56 -9.87 15.17 -8.93
N ALA A 57 -9.95 14.18 -8.02
CA ALA A 57 -10.32 12.82 -8.35
C ALA A 57 -11.73 12.71 -8.97
N THR A 58 -12.63 13.69 -8.74
CA THR A 58 -13.98 13.70 -9.30
C THR A 58 -14.00 14.01 -10.81
N LYS A 59 -12.91 14.58 -11.31
CA LYS A 59 -12.72 14.91 -12.73
C LYS A 59 -11.89 13.87 -13.48
N LEU A 60 -11.63 12.73 -12.86
CA LEU A 60 -10.88 11.64 -13.47
C LEU A 60 -11.81 10.53 -13.95
N ASP A 61 -11.48 9.93 -15.08
CA ASP A 61 -12.13 8.72 -15.58
C ASP A 61 -11.79 7.48 -14.74
N ILE A 62 -10.64 7.52 -14.06
CA ILE A 62 -10.16 6.45 -13.19
C ILE A 62 -10.40 6.82 -11.73
N LYS A 63 -10.92 5.89 -10.97
CA LYS A 63 -11.06 6.00 -9.51
C LYS A 63 -9.94 5.22 -8.83
N ALA A 64 -8.92 5.89 -8.34
CA ALA A 64 -7.86 5.29 -7.55
C ALA A 64 -8.32 5.13 -6.09
N ILE A 65 -8.34 3.88 -5.59
CA ILE A 65 -8.78 3.53 -4.24
C ILE A 65 -7.59 2.93 -3.50
N ALA A 66 -7.22 3.50 -2.36
CA ALA A 66 -6.12 2.96 -1.57
C ALA A 66 -6.65 2.08 -0.43
N PHE A 67 -6.06 0.89 -0.25
CA PHE A 67 -6.32 0.09 0.94
C PHE A 67 -5.89 0.87 2.18
N TYR A 68 -6.74 0.85 3.20
CA TYR A 68 -6.53 1.59 4.43
C TYR A 68 -6.49 0.64 5.63
N ILE A 69 -5.40 0.70 6.39
CA ILE A 69 -5.14 -0.18 7.53
C ILE A 69 -5.51 0.55 8.82
N PRO A 70 -6.62 0.20 9.48
CA PRO A 70 -7.14 0.94 10.63
C PRO A 70 -6.53 0.48 11.97
N HIS A 71 -5.23 0.12 12.00
CA HIS A 71 -4.65 -0.56 13.16
C HIS A 71 -3.61 0.28 13.94
N PHE A 72 -3.31 1.52 13.49
CA PHE A 72 -2.27 2.35 14.09
C PHE A 72 -2.81 3.21 15.24
N TYR A 73 -3.10 2.56 16.37
CA TYR A 73 -3.52 3.22 17.62
C TYR A 73 -3.18 2.37 18.85
N PRO A 74 -2.94 2.97 20.03
CA PRO A 74 -2.72 2.25 21.28
C PRO A 74 -3.91 1.37 21.68
N GLY A 75 -3.62 0.12 22.04
CA GLY A 75 -4.65 -0.84 22.43
C GLY A 75 -5.34 -1.55 21.24
N CYS A 76 -4.78 -1.42 20.04
CA CYS A 76 -5.23 -2.21 18.90
C CYS A 76 -5.11 -3.72 19.18
N PRO A 77 -6.13 -4.54 18.84
CA PRO A 77 -6.11 -5.99 19.06
C PRO A 77 -4.93 -6.70 18.39
N GLU A 78 -4.44 -6.18 17.25
CA GLU A 78 -3.27 -6.69 16.53
C GLU A 78 -1.94 -6.31 17.20
N GLY A 79 -1.99 -5.68 18.37
CA GLY A 79 -0.84 -5.20 19.12
C GLY A 79 -0.32 -3.84 18.65
N ASP A 80 0.73 -3.35 19.30
CA ASP A 80 1.33 -2.06 18.98
C ASP A 80 2.04 -2.09 17.63
N GLN A 81 1.40 -1.51 16.61
CA GLN A 81 1.91 -1.52 15.24
C GLN A 81 3.13 -0.58 15.08
N TRP A 82 3.13 0.57 15.76
CA TRP A 82 4.26 1.49 15.66
C TRP A 82 5.53 0.94 16.31
N SER A 83 5.41 0.24 17.43
CA SER A 83 6.57 -0.45 18.02
C SER A 83 7.17 -1.48 17.07
N LYS A 84 6.35 -2.25 16.33
CA LYS A 84 6.83 -3.18 15.33
C LYS A 84 7.64 -2.46 14.23
N VAL A 85 7.12 -1.34 13.73
CA VAL A 85 7.81 -0.52 12.70
C VAL A 85 9.14 0.02 13.22
N VAL A 86 9.15 0.60 14.43
CA VAL A 86 10.36 1.23 15.01
C VAL A 86 11.43 0.21 15.34
N MET A 87 11.03 -1.02 15.73
CA MET A 87 11.95 -2.10 16.10
C MET A 87 12.49 -2.88 14.91
N ALA A 88 11.94 -2.69 13.71
CA ALA A 88 12.41 -3.36 12.51
C ALA A 88 13.84 -2.92 12.17
N VAL A 89 14.66 -3.88 11.76
CA VAL A 89 16.07 -3.63 11.38
C VAL A 89 16.38 -4.31 10.05
N PRO A 90 17.31 -3.76 9.25
CA PRO A 90 17.68 -4.40 8.01
C PRO A 90 18.42 -5.71 8.27
N ARG A 91 18.06 -6.75 7.51
CA ARG A 91 18.66 -8.10 7.58
C ARG A 91 19.67 -8.37 6.48
N TYR A 92 19.60 -7.60 5.42
CA TYR A 92 20.55 -7.69 4.30
C TYR A 92 20.87 -6.30 3.75
N LEU A 93 21.98 -6.19 3.06
CA LEU A 93 22.45 -4.92 2.50
C LEU A 93 21.48 -4.40 1.43
N GLY A 94 21.06 -3.15 1.58
CA GLY A 94 20.11 -2.49 0.69
C GLY A 94 18.63 -2.68 1.06
N GLN A 95 18.30 -3.42 2.12
CA GLN A 95 16.96 -3.46 2.68
C GLN A 95 16.61 -2.10 3.30
N TYR A 96 15.41 -1.58 2.96
CA TYR A 96 14.92 -0.35 3.56
C TYR A 96 14.11 -0.68 4.82
N GLN A 97 14.77 -0.61 5.97
CA GLN A 97 14.17 -0.73 7.30
C GLN A 97 14.93 0.17 8.28
N PRO A 98 14.26 0.75 9.28
CA PRO A 98 12.80 0.82 9.42
C PRO A 98 12.15 1.84 8.47
N HIS A 99 10.88 1.65 8.16
CA HIS A 99 10.07 2.60 7.41
C HIS A 99 9.54 3.70 8.34
N PHE A 100 10.22 4.82 8.43
CA PHE A 100 9.79 5.91 9.30
C PHE A 100 8.84 6.88 8.57
N PRO A 101 7.70 7.23 9.21
CA PRO A 101 6.80 8.22 8.67
C PRO A 101 7.46 9.61 8.58
N GLY A 102 7.07 10.35 7.54
CA GLY A 102 7.47 11.72 7.32
C GLY A 102 6.60 12.72 8.11
N GLU A 103 5.93 13.63 7.41
CA GLU A 103 5.17 14.74 7.99
C GLU A 103 4.05 14.31 8.97
N LEU A 104 3.36 13.19 8.70
CA LEU A 104 2.27 12.72 9.55
C LEU A 104 2.75 12.13 10.90
N GLY A 105 4.03 11.76 10.99
CA GLY A 105 4.61 11.18 12.21
C GLY A 105 3.99 9.86 12.63
N PHE A 106 4.26 9.45 13.85
CA PHE A 106 3.69 8.26 14.50
C PHE A 106 2.34 8.63 15.11
N TYR A 107 1.31 8.59 14.32
CA TYR A 107 -0.03 9.06 14.66
C TYR A 107 -0.86 8.04 15.44
N ASP A 108 -1.98 8.51 16.01
CA ASP A 108 -3.01 7.71 16.65
C ASP A 108 -4.33 7.85 15.86
N LEU A 109 -4.78 6.76 15.23
CA LEU A 109 -6.01 6.77 14.42
C LEU A 109 -7.31 6.98 15.21
N ARG A 110 -7.25 7.08 16.53
CA ARG A 110 -8.38 7.49 17.36
C ARG A 110 -8.60 9.02 17.33
N LEU A 111 -7.67 9.76 16.77
CA LEU A 111 -7.76 11.22 16.66
C LEU A 111 -8.36 11.60 15.31
N ALA A 112 -9.51 12.26 15.34
CA ALA A 112 -10.23 12.68 14.13
C ALA A 112 -9.38 13.61 13.24
N ASP A 113 -8.49 14.41 13.82
CA ASP A 113 -7.59 15.31 13.09
C ASP A 113 -6.59 14.55 12.22
N VAL A 114 -6.09 13.41 12.69
CA VAL A 114 -5.20 12.54 11.92
C VAL A 114 -5.90 12.06 10.65
N MET A 115 -7.11 11.55 10.78
CA MET A 115 -7.88 11.07 9.64
C MET A 115 -8.21 12.21 8.66
N ARG A 116 -8.53 13.42 9.15
CA ARG A 116 -8.71 14.60 8.28
C ARG A 116 -7.45 14.92 7.50
N GLN A 117 -6.28 14.95 8.15
CA GLN A 117 -5.00 15.20 7.48
C GLN A 117 -4.68 14.14 6.42
N GLN A 118 -4.91 12.86 6.72
CA GLN A 118 -4.73 11.77 5.76
C GLN A 118 -5.65 11.93 4.55
N ILE A 119 -6.92 12.27 4.76
CA ILE A 119 -7.91 12.46 3.70
C ILE A 119 -7.56 13.69 2.84
N ASP A 120 -7.21 14.81 3.45
CA ASP A 120 -6.81 16.01 2.74
C ASP A 120 -5.59 15.75 1.85
N LEU A 121 -4.62 14.99 2.40
CA LEU A 121 -3.45 14.58 1.66
C LEU A 121 -3.81 13.63 0.50
N ALA A 122 -4.61 12.60 0.74
CA ALA A 122 -5.06 11.66 -0.28
C ALA A 122 -5.79 12.37 -1.43
N ARG A 123 -6.72 13.27 -1.10
CA ARG A 123 -7.46 14.07 -2.07
C ARG A 123 -6.57 15.02 -2.86
N GLN A 124 -5.56 15.62 -2.22
CA GLN A 124 -4.60 16.48 -2.89
C GLN A 124 -3.93 15.77 -4.08
N TYR A 125 -3.62 14.48 -3.94
CA TYR A 125 -2.92 13.69 -4.94
C TYR A 125 -3.81 12.78 -5.79
N GLY A 126 -5.13 13.02 -5.79
CA GLY A 126 -6.07 12.36 -6.70
C GLY A 126 -6.55 10.98 -6.26
N ILE A 127 -6.34 10.60 -5.01
CA ILE A 127 -6.96 9.39 -4.45
C ILE A 127 -8.46 9.63 -4.32
N PHE A 128 -9.25 8.79 -4.98
CA PHE A 128 -10.71 8.88 -4.98
C PHE A 128 -11.33 8.43 -3.67
N GLY A 129 -10.81 7.35 -3.08
CA GLY A 129 -11.42 6.75 -1.89
C GLY A 129 -10.49 5.81 -1.16
N PHE A 130 -10.93 5.36 0.02
CA PHE A 130 -10.26 4.35 0.82
C PHE A 130 -11.03 3.02 0.82
N CYS A 131 -10.27 1.91 0.80
CA CYS A 131 -10.79 0.57 1.03
C CYS A 131 -10.33 0.12 2.43
N PHE A 132 -11.23 0.22 3.41
CA PHE A 132 -10.90 -0.17 4.78
C PHE A 132 -10.73 -1.68 4.90
N LEU A 133 -9.56 -2.11 5.38
CA LEU A 133 -9.36 -3.51 5.77
C LEU A 133 -10.14 -3.76 7.06
N HIS A 134 -11.18 -4.57 6.96
CA HIS A 134 -12.07 -4.87 8.06
C HIS A 134 -11.89 -6.32 8.50
N ARG A 135 -11.48 -6.49 9.76
CA ARG A 135 -11.36 -7.81 10.39
C ARG A 135 -12.45 -7.96 11.43
N TRP A 136 -13.32 -8.91 11.20
CA TRP A 136 -14.38 -9.19 12.13
C TRP A 136 -13.96 -10.19 13.20
N HIS A 137 -14.14 -9.82 14.44
CA HIS A 137 -13.94 -10.69 15.60
C HIS A 137 -15.25 -10.76 16.36
N GLU A 138 -15.88 -11.93 16.41
CA GLU A 138 -17.15 -12.11 17.13
C GLU A 138 -17.08 -11.52 18.54
N GLY A 139 -17.95 -10.54 18.79
CA GLY A 139 -18.11 -9.90 20.10
C GLY A 139 -16.95 -9.06 20.61
N LYS A 140 -15.94 -8.75 19.80
CA LYS A 140 -14.80 -7.90 20.17
C LYS A 140 -14.74 -6.61 19.33
N ASP A 141 -15.03 -5.50 19.98
CA ASP A 141 -15.14 -4.16 19.38
C ASP A 141 -13.81 -3.47 18.99
N GLY A 142 -12.71 -4.17 18.89
CA GLY A 142 -11.38 -3.53 18.89
C GLY A 142 -10.87 -3.01 17.54
N SER A 143 -11.03 -3.76 16.43
CA SER A 143 -10.44 -3.39 15.13
C SER A 143 -11.29 -2.40 14.33
N GLU A 144 -12.49 -2.10 14.79
CA GLU A 144 -13.47 -1.26 14.09
C GLU A 144 -13.47 0.20 14.53
N LEU A 145 -12.70 0.56 15.58
CA LEU A 145 -12.77 1.89 16.17
C LEU A 145 -12.50 3.02 15.17
N PRO A 146 -11.46 2.99 14.32
CA PRO A 146 -11.24 4.04 13.32
C PRO A 146 -12.35 4.10 12.27
N LEU A 147 -12.91 2.97 11.85
CA LEU A 147 -14.04 2.94 10.92
C LEU A 147 -15.30 3.51 11.56
N LYS A 148 -15.59 3.17 12.81
CA LYS A 148 -16.72 3.75 13.57
C LYS A 148 -16.59 5.27 13.72
N GLN A 149 -15.39 5.76 14.00
CA GLN A 149 -15.13 7.20 14.07
C GLN A 149 -15.27 7.88 12.71
N PHE A 150 -14.79 7.24 11.65
CA PHE A 150 -14.99 7.73 10.29
C PHE A 150 -16.48 7.84 9.95
N LEU A 151 -17.28 6.81 10.25
CA LEU A 151 -18.73 6.81 9.98
C LEU A 151 -19.48 7.88 10.79
N SER A 152 -19.12 8.07 12.04
CA SER A 152 -19.75 9.05 12.92
C SER A 152 -19.41 10.50 12.61
N ASN A 153 -18.33 10.76 11.83
CA ASN A 153 -17.89 12.11 11.49
C ASN A 153 -18.37 12.53 10.10
N ALA A 154 -19.46 13.30 10.08
CA ALA A 154 -20.05 13.81 8.84
C ALA A 154 -19.18 14.86 8.12
N GLU A 155 -18.21 15.48 8.80
CA GLU A 155 -17.29 16.44 8.18
C GLU A 155 -16.24 15.76 7.29
N VAL A 156 -15.99 14.48 7.55
CA VAL A 156 -15.04 13.68 6.79
C VAL A 156 -15.69 13.18 5.51
N GLN A 157 -15.41 13.85 4.41
CA GLN A 157 -16.01 13.57 3.09
C GLN A 157 -15.04 12.79 2.20
N MET A 158 -14.86 11.48 2.44
CA MET A 158 -14.05 10.58 1.61
C MET A 158 -14.88 9.38 1.18
N PRO A 159 -15.00 9.08 -0.13
CA PRO A 159 -15.59 7.83 -0.57
C PRO A 159 -14.85 6.62 0.02
N PHE A 160 -15.59 5.57 0.34
CA PHE A 160 -14.95 4.38 0.92
C PHE A 160 -15.69 3.09 0.55
N CYS A 161 -14.99 1.98 0.65
CA CYS A 161 -15.55 0.63 0.65
C CYS A 161 -14.84 -0.22 1.71
N ILE A 162 -15.30 -1.44 1.88
CA ILE A 162 -14.76 -2.40 2.85
C ILE A 162 -14.15 -3.59 2.12
N CYS A 163 -12.98 -4.03 2.62
CA CYS A 163 -12.39 -5.33 2.32
C CYS A 163 -12.48 -6.22 3.57
N CYS A 164 -13.29 -7.27 3.50
CA CYS A 164 -13.39 -8.28 4.55
C CYS A 164 -12.21 -9.24 4.46
N ALA A 165 -11.31 -9.17 5.43
CA ALA A 165 -10.07 -9.97 5.46
C ALA A 165 -10.20 -11.30 6.22
N ASN A 166 -11.31 -11.54 6.92
CA ASN A 166 -11.62 -12.82 7.57
C ASN A 166 -13.13 -13.00 7.59
N GLY A 167 -13.63 -14.01 6.89
CA GLY A 167 -15.00 -14.45 7.02
C GLY A 167 -15.18 -15.19 8.34
N GLY A 168 -16.11 -14.75 9.19
CA GLY A 168 -16.53 -15.50 10.38
C GLY A 168 -17.34 -16.75 10.00
N GLN A 169 -17.52 -17.66 10.94
CA GLN A 169 -18.41 -18.83 10.75
C GLN A 169 -19.87 -18.39 10.55
N ASP A 170 -20.28 -17.25 11.11
CA ASP A 170 -21.60 -16.63 10.91
C ASP A 170 -21.49 -15.45 9.94
N ASP A 171 -21.70 -15.74 8.66
CA ASP A 171 -21.63 -14.80 7.56
C ASP A 171 -22.73 -13.72 7.59
N LEU A 172 -23.91 -14.01 8.16
CA LEU A 172 -25.00 -13.03 8.27
C LEU A 172 -24.77 -12.04 9.41
N SER A 173 -24.28 -12.49 10.56
CA SER A 173 -23.91 -11.57 11.64
C SER A 173 -22.83 -10.60 11.21
N TYR A 174 -21.85 -11.08 10.43
CA TYR A 174 -20.87 -10.19 9.81
C TYR A 174 -21.55 -9.13 8.92
N LEU A 175 -22.40 -9.58 7.99
CA LEU A 175 -23.09 -8.68 7.07
C LEU A 175 -23.90 -7.64 7.84
N ASP A 176 -24.69 -8.08 8.82
CA ASP A 176 -25.54 -7.19 9.64
C ASP A 176 -24.67 -6.14 10.40
N SER A 177 -23.47 -6.48 10.81
CA SER A 177 -22.54 -5.55 11.50
C SER A 177 -22.04 -4.42 10.59
N ILE A 178 -21.91 -4.66 9.28
CA ILE A 178 -21.45 -3.66 8.31
C ILE A 178 -22.57 -2.91 7.57
N VAL A 179 -23.83 -3.27 7.78
CA VAL A 179 -24.98 -2.58 7.16
C VAL A 179 -24.96 -1.06 7.35
N PRO A 180 -24.62 -0.52 8.53
CA PRO A 180 -24.50 0.92 8.72
C PRO A 180 -23.48 1.56 7.78
N ALA A 181 -22.36 0.87 7.51
CA ALA A 181 -21.35 1.33 6.57
C ALA A 181 -21.85 1.23 5.12
N LEU A 182 -22.47 0.10 4.74
CA LEU A 182 -23.02 -0.10 3.37
C LEU A 182 -24.10 0.92 3.01
N SER A 183 -24.79 1.49 4.01
CA SER A 183 -25.86 2.48 3.84
C SER A 183 -25.37 3.93 3.92
N ASP A 184 -24.07 4.15 4.21
CA ASP A 184 -23.50 5.50 4.29
C ASP A 184 -23.46 6.14 2.88
N PRO A 185 -23.86 7.43 2.73
CA PRO A 185 -23.87 8.09 1.42
C PRO A 185 -22.48 8.21 0.77
N ARG A 186 -21.40 8.07 1.53
CA ARG A 186 -20.02 8.06 1.03
C ARG A 186 -19.57 6.69 0.54
N TYR A 187 -20.40 5.64 0.73
CA TYR A 187 -20.00 4.29 0.33
C TYR A 187 -19.86 4.17 -1.20
N ILE A 188 -18.79 3.54 -1.67
CA ILE A 188 -18.53 3.37 -3.11
C ILE A 188 -19.52 2.37 -3.70
N LEU A 189 -20.23 2.82 -4.75
CA LEU A 189 -21.18 2.02 -5.49
C LEU A 189 -20.66 1.67 -6.89
N ILE A 190 -20.92 0.45 -7.34
CA ILE A 190 -20.77 0.02 -8.73
C ILE A 190 -22.16 -0.38 -9.24
N ASN A 191 -22.59 0.25 -10.32
CA ASN A 191 -23.93 0.03 -10.89
C ASN A 191 -25.05 0.18 -9.84
N GLY A 192 -24.91 1.14 -8.93
CA GLY A 192 -25.85 1.43 -7.84
C GLY A 192 -25.76 0.46 -6.65
N LYS A 193 -24.89 -0.56 -6.67
CA LYS A 193 -24.76 -1.55 -5.61
C LYS A 193 -23.50 -1.28 -4.77
N PRO A 194 -23.55 -1.38 -3.43
CA PRO A 194 -22.37 -1.27 -2.57
C PRO A 194 -21.29 -2.27 -2.95
N LEU A 195 -20.04 -1.75 -3.11
CA LEU A 195 -18.86 -2.55 -3.41
C LEU A 195 -18.34 -3.22 -2.13
N LEU A 196 -18.40 -4.55 -2.06
CA LEU A 196 -17.82 -5.30 -0.95
C LEU A 196 -16.75 -6.27 -1.46
N ILE A 197 -15.53 -6.10 -0.98
CA ILE A 197 -14.41 -7.00 -1.28
C ILE A 197 -14.33 -8.06 -0.18
N VAL A 198 -14.12 -9.32 -0.57
CA VAL A 198 -14.08 -10.47 0.34
C VAL A 198 -12.99 -11.44 -0.09
N GLU A 199 -12.23 -11.95 0.84
CA GLU A 199 -11.37 -13.12 0.60
C GLU A 199 -12.25 -14.37 0.54
N ALA A 200 -12.69 -14.77 -0.67
CA ALA A 200 -13.66 -15.86 -0.82
C ALA A 200 -13.17 -17.23 -0.32
N ASN A 201 -11.84 -17.44 -0.27
CA ASN A 201 -11.21 -18.65 0.25
C ASN A 201 -11.39 -18.86 1.76
N VAL A 202 -11.75 -17.83 2.52
CA VAL A 202 -12.08 -17.93 3.95
C VAL A 202 -13.55 -18.28 4.20
N LEU A 203 -14.38 -18.29 3.15
CA LEU A 203 -15.80 -18.64 3.23
C LEU A 203 -15.97 -20.15 3.02
N ALA A 204 -16.73 -20.81 3.89
CA ALA A 204 -16.99 -22.26 3.77
C ALA A 204 -17.73 -22.62 2.46
N ASP A 205 -18.62 -21.75 1.98
CA ASP A 205 -19.35 -21.86 0.70
C ASP A 205 -19.58 -20.43 0.16
N ALA A 206 -18.64 -19.97 -0.64
CA ALA A 206 -18.67 -18.61 -1.17
C ALA A 206 -19.90 -18.32 -2.05
N ALA A 207 -20.35 -19.30 -2.85
CA ALA A 207 -21.52 -19.12 -3.72
C ALA A 207 -22.83 -18.99 -2.93
N ARG A 208 -22.97 -19.80 -1.89
CA ARG A 208 -24.13 -19.74 -0.99
C ARG A 208 -24.14 -18.44 -0.15
N THR A 209 -22.97 -18.07 0.37
CA THR A 209 -22.79 -16.82 1.12
C THR A 209 -23.14 -15.61 0.24
N ALA A 210 -22.62 -15.55 -0.99
CA ALA A 210 -22.94 -14.47 -1.93
C ALA A 210 -24.45 -14.34 -2.19
N GLN A 211 -25.15 -15.48 -2.34
CA GLN A 211 -26.60 -15.50 -2.52
C GLN A 211 -27.32 -14.95 -1.28
N ARG A 212 -27.01 -15.48 -0.08
CA ARG A 212 -27.63 -15.08 1.19
C ARG A 212 -27.44 -13.59 1.47
N TRP A 213 -26.23 -13.08 1.23
CA TRP A 213 -25.91 -11.67 1.43
C TRP A 213 -26.71 -10.74 0.51
N ARG A 214 -26.86 -11.10 -0.77
CA ARG A 214 -27.70 -10.34 -1.69
C ARG A 214 -29.20 -10.39 -1.31
N GLU A 215 -29.70 -11.57 -0.95
CA GLU A 215 -31.08 -11.72 -0.47
C GLU A 215 -31.33 -10.87 0.80
N ARG A 216 -30.39 -10.93 1.76
CA ARG A 216 -30.48 -10.17 3.01
C ARG A 216 -30.46 -8.66 2.78
N THR A 217 -29.54 -8.16 1.96
CA THR A 217 -29.46 -6.72 1.67
C THR A 217 -30.66 -6.22 0.88
N VAL A 218 -31.21 -7.01 -0.05
CA VAL A 218 -32.46 -6.68 -0.76
C VAL A 218 -33.63 -6.64 0.23
N ALA A 219 -33.76 -7.59 1.15
CA ALA A 219 -34.77 -7.59 2.19
C ALA A 219 -34.72 -6.37 3.12
N MET A 220 -33.50 -5.75 3.25
CA MET A 220 -33.30 -4.49 3.97
C MET A 220 -33.54 -3.23 3.12
N GLY A 221 -34.01 -3.37 1.88
CA GLY A 221 -34.31 -2.25 0.97
C GLY A 221 -33.10 -1.73 0.19
N MET A 222 -31.95 -2.41 0.24
CA MET A 222 -30.79 -2.07 -0.58
C MET A 222 -30.87 -2.72 -1.98
N PRO A 223 -30.12 -2.21 -2.99
CA PRO A 223 -30.13 -2.76 -4.36
C PRO A 223 -29.35 -4.08 -4.51
N GLY A 224 -29.00 -4.74 -3.42
CA GLY A 224 -28.08 -5.88 -3.37
C GLY A 224 -26.63 -5.43 -3.21
N LEU A 225 -25.68 -6.33 -3.52
CA LEU A 225 -24.23 -6.08 -3.37
C LEU A 225 -23.52 -6.31 -4.70
N TYR A 226 -22.48 -5.51 -4.97
CA TYR A 226 -21.44 -5.80 -5.95
C TYR A 226 -20.30 -6.50 -5.21
N LEU A 227 -20.21 -7.82 -5.36
CA LEU A 227 -19.27 -8.66 -4.63
C LEU A 227 -18.01 -8.89 -5.45
N VAL A 228 -16.88 -8.59 -4.83
CA VAL A 228 -15.55 -8.76 -5.43
C VAL A 228 -14.74 -9.72 -4.58
N THR A 229 -14.18 -10.77 -5.18
CA THR A 229 -13.27 -11.65 -4.45
C THR A 229 -11.83 -11.17 -4.57
N ALA A 230 -11.15 -11.08 -3.42
CA ALA A 230 -9.71 -10.86 -3.40
C ALA A 230 -9.02 -12.11 -3.95
N ARG A 231 -8.14 -11.91 -4.95
CA ARG A 231 -7.44 -12.98 -5.65
C ARG A 231 -6.07 -13.16 -5.03
N SER A 232 -5.96 -14.10 -4.09
CA SER A 232 -4.67 -14.35 -3.42
C SER A 232 -3.88 -15.49 -4.05
N PHE A 233 -4.51 -16.61 -4.46
CA PHE A 233 -3.77 -17.81 -4.89
C PHE A 233 -4.42 -18.60 -6.02
N ASP A 234 -5.72 -18.47 -6.24
CA ASP A 234 -6.45 -19.30 -7.19
C ASP A 234 -7.04 -18.51 -8.35
N HIS A 235 -6.92 -19.07 -9.56
CA HIS A 235 -7.56 -18.54 -10.76
C HIS A 235 -9.06 -18.88 -10.78
N VAL A 236 -9.77 -18.62 -9.67
CA VAL A 236 -11.21 -18.86 -9.63
C VAL A 236 -11.90 -17.81 -10.49
N ASP A 237 -12.69 -18.25 -11.44
CA ASP A 237 -13.62 -17.38 -12.14
C ASP A 237 -14.69 -16.90 -11.12
N PRO A 238 -14.82 -15.59 -10.86
CA PRO A 238 -15.76 -15.09 -9.85
C PRO A 238 -17.19 -15.51 -10.12
N ARG A 239 -17.53 -15.76 -11.39
CA ARG A 239 -18.90 -16.18 -11.79
C ARG A 239 -19.24 -17.58 -11.26
N GLU A 240 -18.27 -18.47 -11.09
CA GLU A 240 -18.47 -19.82 -10.52
C GLU A 240 -18.90 -19.77 -9.04
N ILE A 241 -18.44 -18.75 -8.32
CA ILE A 241 -18.81 -18.51 -6.92
C ILE A 241 -19.83 -17.38 -6.74
N ARG A 242 -20.51 -16.98 -7.83
CA ARG A 242 -21.54 -15.92 -7.84
C ARG A 242 -21.03 -14.55 -7.39
N PHE A 243 -19.77 -14.25 -7.61
CA PHE A 243 -19.20 -12.91 -7.44
C PHE A 243 -19.22 -12.16 -8.77
N ASP A 244 -19.21 -10.82 -8.71
CA ASP A 244 -19.30 -9.96 -9.90
C ASP A 244 -17.91 -9.74 -10.53
N ALA A 245 -16.86 -9.73 -9.71
CA ALA A 245 -15.50 -9.43 -10.15
C ALA A 245 -14.44 -10.04 -9.21
N THR A 246 -13.18 -9.92 -9.62
CA THR A 246 -12.02 -10.14 -8.76
C THR A 246 -11.26 -8.82 -8.55
N VAL A 247 -10.48 -8.73 -7.48
CA VAL A 247 -9.42 -7.72 -7.30
C VAL A 247 -8.10 -8.45 -7.05
N GLU A 248 -7.03 -7.98 -7.69
CA GLU A 248 -5.70 -8.50 -7.41
C GLU A 248 -5.35 -8.14 -5.96
N TYR A 249 -5.36 -9.15 -5.10
CA TYR A 249 -4.83 -8.95 -3.75
C TYR A 249 -3.32 -9.16 -3.81
N PRO A 250 -2.58 -8.28 -3.15
CA PRO A 250 -1.17 -8.17 -3.43
C PRO A 250 -0.41 -9.42 -3.03
N MET A 251 0.54 -9.78 -3.83
CA MET A 251 1.79 -10.41 -3.46
C MET A 251 1.90 -11.91 -3.57
N HIS A 252 0.85 -12.70 -3.82
CA HIS A 252 0.98 -14.12 -3.51
C HIS A 252 1.34 -15.05 -4.67
N GLU A 253 1.13 -14.68 -5.93
CA GLU A 253 1.23 -15.68 -7.00
C GLU A 253 2.15 -15.39 -8.17
N ILE A 254 2.99 -14.38 -8.07
CA ILE A 254 3.97 -14.17 -9.12
C ILE A 254 5.21 -14.99 -8.77
N ASN A 255 5.53 -15.96 -9.61
CA ASN A 255 6.78 -16.70 -9.49
C ASN A 255 7.98 -15.77 -9.77
N LEU A 256 8.50 -15.15 -8.71
CA LEU A 256 9.64 -14.24 -8.76
C LEU A 256 10.93 -15.00 -8.43
N THR A 257 12.02 -14.56 -9.05
CA THR A 257 13.36 -15.07 -8.77
C THR A 257 13.73 -14.88 -7.30
N ASP A 258 14.23 -15.93 -6.66
CA ASP A 258 14.77 -15.86 -5.30
C ASP A 258 16.13 -15.15 -5.32
N LEU A 259 16.21 -14.07 -4.56
CA LEU A 259 17.42 -13.29 -4.39
C LEU A 259 18.09 -13.53 -3.03
N GLY A 260 17.52 -14.36 -2.15
CA GLY A 260 18.04 -14.58 -0.79
C GLY A 260 19.51 -14.98 -0.76
N ALA A 261 19.92 -15.88 -1.67
CA ALA A 261 21.33 -16.30 -1.79
C ALA A 261 22.25 -15.27 -2.49
N LYS A 262 21.69 -14.20 -3.05
CA LYS A 262 22.43 -13.19 -3.85
C LYS A 262 22.62 -11.87 -3.09
N VAL A 263 21.85 -11.64 -2.02
CA VAL A 263 21.97 -10.43 -1.20
C VAL A 263 22.97 -10.67 -0.06
N PRO A 264 23.90 -9.74 0.19
CA PRO A 264 24.78 -9.84 1.35
C PRO A 264 23.97 -9.72 2.64
N LEU A 265 24.02 -10.76 3.48
CA LEU A 265 23.29 -10.77 4.75
C LEU A 265 24.02 -9.94 5.80
N ILE A 266 23.26 -9.10 6.51
CA ILE A 266 23.69 -8.42 7.76
C ILE A 266 23.42 -9.38 8.94
N ASP A 267 22.25 -10.03 8.95
CA ASP A 267 21.88 -11.04 9.93
C ASP A 267 22.07 -12.45 9.32
N PRO A 268 23.06 -13.23 9.76
CA PRO A 268 23.31 -14.57 9.24
C PRO A 268 22.17 -15.56 9.54
N ASN A 269 21.28 -15.24 10.50
CA ASN A 269 20.13 -16.08 10.85
C ASN A 269 18.86 -15.71 10.08
N PHE A 270 18.92 -14.73 9.16
CA PHE A 270 17.78 -14.35 8.35
C PHE A 270 17.29 -15.53 7.52
N SER A 271 16.03 -15.90 7.70
CA SER A 271 15.34 -16.99 7.01
C SER A 271 14.20 -16.52 6.11
N GLY A 272 14.07 -15.21 5.93
CA GLY A 272 13.04 -14.59 5.10
C GLY A 272 13.26 -14.79 3.60
N ARG A 273 12.37 -14.24 2.81
CA ARG A 273 12.38 -14.34 1.35
C ARG A 273 12.63 -12.98 0.74
N VAL A 274 13.60 -12.89 -0.16
CA VAL A 274 13.91 -11.66 -0.90
C VAL A 274 13.58 -11.86 -2.37
N ARG A 275 12.78 -10.96 -2.94
CA ARG A 275 12.38 -10.98 -4.35
C ARG A 275 12.63 -9.60 -4.98
N SER A 276 12.61 -9.55 -6.31
CA SER A 276 12.84 -8.32 -7.07
C SER A 276 11.53 -7.57 -7.32
N TYR A 277 11.42 -6.33 -6.85
CA TYR A 277 10.31 -5.44 -7.21
C TYR A 277 10.31 -5.08 -8.72
N PRO A 278 11.46 -4.74 -9.36
CA PRO A 278 11.52 -4.54 -10.81
C PRO A 278 10.97 -5.73 -11.61
N GLU A 279 11.35 -6.96 -11.25
CA GLU A 279 10.84 -8.18 -11.91
C GLU A 279 9.32 -8.33 -11.71
N MET A 280 8.82 -8.00 -10.52
CA MET A 280 7.40 -7.99 -10.25
C MET A 280 6.66 -7.01 -11.16
N VAL A 281 7.14 -5.78 -11.26
CA VAL A 281 6.55 -4.75 -12.12
C VAL A 281 6.54 -5.20 -13.58
N GLU A 282 7.65 -5.74 -14.09
CA GLU A 282 7.75 -6.24 -15.46
C GLU A 282 6.72 -7.34 -15.74
N LYS A 283 6.57 -8.30 -14.83
CA LYS A 283 5.59 -9.39 -14.96
C LYS A 283 4.16 -8.87 -14.90
N GLN A 284 3.86 -7.96 -13.98
CA GLN A 284 2.54 -7.37 -13.84
C GLN A 284 2.11 -6.55 -15.07
N ILE A 285 3.02 -5.79 -15.65
CA ILE A 285 2.75 -5.01 -16.87
C ILE A 285 2.41 -5.92 -18.07
N ARG A 286 3.02 -7.11 -18.14
CA ARG A 286 2.82 -8.09 -19.21
C ARG A 286 1.70 -9.09 -18.95
N LEU A 287 1.07 -9.05 -17.77
CA LEU A 287 0.04 -10.01 -17.43
C LEU A 287 -1.15 -9.90 -18.40
N VAL A 288 -1.60 -11.06 -18.89
CA VAL A 288 -2.79 -11.16 -19.73
C VAL A 288 -4.03 -11.05 -18.85
N GLU A 289 -4.95 -10.18 -19.25
CA GLU A 289 -6.19 -10.00 -18.51
C GLU A 289 -7.12 -11.22 -18.64
N PRO A 290 -7.76 -11.66 -17.55
CA PRO A 290 -8.72 -12.75 -17.59
C PRO A 290 -10.01 -12.34 -18.32
N PRO A 291 -10.85 -13.31 -18.76
CA PRO A 291 -12.10 -13.03 -19.48
C PRO A 291 -13.26 -12.56 -18.58
N PHE A 292 -12.95 -12.00 -17.42
CA PHE A 292 -13.90 -11.44 -16.45
C PHE A 292 -13.36 -10.13 -15.86
N VAL A 293 -14.19 -9.43 -15.12
CA VAL A 293 -13.76 -8.17 -14.47
C VAL A 293 -12.75 -8.48 -13.37
N ASN A 294 -11.52 -8.00 -13.55
CA ASN A 294 -10.43 -8.13 -12.59
C ASN A 294 -9.83 -6.76 -12.29
N PHE A 295 -10.15 -6.18 -11.13
CA PHE A 295 -9.61 -4.90 -10.72
C PHE A 295 -8.12 -5.02 -10.41
N LYS A 296 -7.33 -4.14 -11.01
CA LYS A 296 -5.88 -4.12 -10.81
C LYS A 296 -5.53 -3.52 -9.45
N THR A 297 -4.52 -4.09 -8.80
CA THR A 297 -3.91 -3.52 -7.60
C THR A 297 -2.43 -3.27 -7.85
N VAL A 298 -1.98 -2.07 -7.50
CA VAL A 298 -0.58 -1.67 -7.59
C VAL A 298 0.00 -1.64 -6.18
N VAL A 299 1.15 -2.28 -5.99
CA VAL A 299 1.85 -2.31 -4.70
C VAL A 299 2.93 -1.24 -4.68
N VAL A 300 2.92 -0.38 -3.67
CA VAL A 300 3.90 0.72 -3.52
C VAL A 300 5.30 0.19 -3.24
N GLY A 301 5.37 -0.84 -2.43
CA GLY A 301 6.53 -1.59 -1.99
C GLY A 301 6.07 -2.69 -1.05
N TRP A 302 6.97 -3.58 -0.65
CA TRP A 302 6.65 -4.58 0.36
C TRP A 302 7.90 -5.00 1.12
N ASP A 303 7.82 -4.95 2.43
CA ASP A 303 8.82 -5.49 3.33
C ASP A 303 8.18 -5.71 4.71
N ASP A 304 7.81 -6.96 5.00
CA ASP A 304 7.09 -7.30 6.23
C ASP A 304 8.01 -7.71 7.40
N GLU A 305 9.27 -7.30 7.36
CA GLU A 305 10.24 -7.51 8.45
C GLU A 305 9.72 -7.00 9.81
N ALA A 306 9.02 -5.87 9.83
CA ALA A 306 8.40 -5.35 11.05
C ALA A 306 7.36 -6.29 11.65
N ARG A 307 6.71 -7.08 10.81
CA ARG A 307 5.68 -8.05 11.21
C ARG A 307 6.25 -9.44 11.51
N HIS A 308 7.29 -9.85 10.78
CA HIS A 308 7.93 -11.16 10.85
C HIS A 308 9.46 -11.02 11.01
N PRO A 309 9.95 -10.53 12.17
CA PRO A 309 11.36 -10.24 12.36
C PRO A 309 12.27 -11.43 12.06
N GLY A 310 13.22 -11.25 11.14
CA GLY A 310 14.17 -12.28 10.72
C GLY A 310 13.64 -13.35 9.77
N ALA A 311 12.33 -13.35 9.48
CA ALA A 311 11.67 -14.32 8.60
C ALA A 311 10.73 -13.64 7.58
N GLY A 312 10.84 -12.34 7.41
CA GLY A 312 9.98 -11.54 6.55
C GLY A 312 10.12 -11.83 5.07
N PHE A 313 9.13 -11.37 4.30
CA PHE A 313 9.17 -11.33 2.85
C PHE A 313 9.39 -9.89 2.39
N SER A 314 10.34 -9.68 1.50
CA SER A 314 10.62 -8.34 0.97
C SER A 314 10.75 -8.31 -0.56
N LEU A 315 10.29 -7.21 -1.14
CA LEU A 315 10.53 -6.83 -2.53
C LEU A 315 11.59 -5.76 -2.59
N THR A 316 12.83 -6.17 -2.86
CA THR A 316 13.96 -5.24 -2.93
C THR A 316 13.97 -4.46 -4.25
N GLY A 317 14.51 -3.24 -4.21
CA GLY A 317 14.67 -2.38 -5.38
C GLY A 317 13.39 -1.61 -5.78
N ALA A 318 12.41 -1.49 -4.89
CA ALA A 318 11.22 -0.66 -5.15
C ALA A 318 11.58 0.82 -5.27
N THR A 319 11.06 1.48 -6.32
CA THR A 319 11.24 2.91 -6.56
C THR A 319 9.92 3.55 -7.00
N PRO A 320 9.74 4.88 -6.75
CA PRO A 320 8.57 5.61 -7.21
C PRO A 320 8.36 5.53 -8.74
N ALA A 321 9.43 5.52 -9.51
CA ALA A 321 9.36 5.43 -10.97
C ALA A 321 8.77 4.10 -11.46
N GLN A 322 9.20 2.99 -10.89
CA GLN A 322 8.67 1.65 -11.22
C GLN A 322 7.22 1.48 -10.77
N TYR A 323 6.89 1.98 -9.57
CA TYR A 323 5.52 2.06 -9.11
C TYR A 323 4.64 2.83 -10.11
N GLY A 324 5.10 3.97 -10.62
CA GLY A 324 4.39 4.77 -11.62
C GLY A 324 4.17 4.05 -12.95
N GLN A 325 5.13 3.25 -13.40
CA GLN A 325 4.97 2.41 -14.61
C GLN A 325 3.86 1.37 -14.41
N TRP A 326 3.83 0.70 -13.26
CA TRP A 326 2.78 -0.27 -12.95
C TRP A 326 1.42 0.41 -12.81
N LEU A 327 1.35 1.55 -12.11
CA LEU A 327 0.10 2.32 -11.95
C LEU A 327 -0.45 2.76 -13.32
N ARG A 328 0.39 3.30 -14.21
CA ARG A 328 -0.02 3.67 -15.58
C ARG A 328 -0.64 2.49 -16.33
N ARG A 329 0.05 1.34 -16.36
CA ARG A 329 -0.47 0.14 -17.00
C ARG A 329 -1.81 -0.30 -16.40
N SER A 330 -1.95 -0.25 -15.09
CA SER A 330 -3.18 -0.59 -14.39
C SER A 330 -4.33 0.35 -14.75
N CYS A 331 -4.06 1.64 -14.89
CA CYS A 331 -5.03 2.64 -15.36
C CYS A 331 -5.42 2.38 -16.82
N ASP A 332 -4.48 2.05 -17.72
CA ASP A 332 -4.77 1.71 -19.12
C ASP A 332 -5.72 0.51 -19.21
N VAL A 333 -5.50 -0.52 -18.39
CA VAL A 333 -6.40 -1.67 -18.29
C VAL A 333 -7.79 -1.25 -17.78
N ALA A 334 -7.85 -0.42 -16.75
CA ALA A 334 -9.11 0.06 -16.20
C ALA A 334 -9.90 0.90 -17.22
N MET A 335 -9.24 1.69 -18.07
CA MET A 335 -9.89 2.48 -19.13
C MET A 335 -10.62 1.61 -20.16
N SER A 336 -10.22 0.38 -20.38
CA SER A 336 -10.93 -0.55 -21.28
C SER A 336 -12.27 -1.07 -20.71
N ARG A 337 -12.57 -0.77 -19.46
CA ARG A 337 -13.79 -1.22 -18.76
C ARG A 337 -14.92 -0.19 -18.87
N LEU A 338 -16.11 -0.62 -18.47
CA LEU A 338 -17.26 0.28 -18.34
C LEU A 338 -16.97 1.40 -17.33
N PRO A 339 -17.50 2.62 -17.53
CA PRO A 339 -17.20 3.76 -16.67
C PRO A 339 -17.39 3.49 -15.17
N GLY A 340 -18.42 2.72 -14.79
CA GLY A 340 -18.68 2.34 -13.39
C GLY A 340 -17.64 1.38 -12.80
N GLU A 341 -16.82 0.74 -13.62
CA GLU A 341 -15.83 -0.28 -13.24
C GLU A 341 -14.38 0.18 -13.48
N ARG A 342 -14.15 1.45 -13.74
CA ARG A 342 -12.81 2.03 -13.94
C ARG A 342 -12.13 2.28 -12.60
N LEU A 343 -11.90 1.22 -11.85
CA LEU A 343 -11.25 1.25 -10.54
C LEU A 343 -9.83 0.70 -10.65
N VAL A 344 -8.90 1.34 -9.94
CA VAL A 344 -7.55 0.85 -9.68
C VAL A 344 -7.31 0.90 -8.19
N PHE A 345 -6.87 -0.20 -7.62
CA PHE A 345 -6.53 -0.27 -6.20
C PHE A 345 -5.04 -0.03 -5.98
N ILE A 346 -4.68 0.52 -4.83
CA ILE A 346 -3.30 0.76 -4.43
C ILE A 346 -3.10 0.14 -3.04
N ASN A 347 -2.12 -0.71 -2.91
CA ASN A 347 -1.74 -1.32 -1.64
C ASN A 347 -0.43 -0.70 -1.14
N ALA A 348 -0.52 0.16 -0.15
CA ALA A 348 -1.69 0.65 0.54
C ALA A 348 -1.54 2.16 0.80
N TRP A 349 -2.52 2.77 1.48
CA TRP A 349 -2.34 4.12 2.01
C TRP A 349 -1.31 4.13 3.12
N ASN A 350 -1.45 3.22 4.12
CA ASN A 350 -0.74 3.26 5.39
C ASN A 350 -0.37 1.89 5.97
N ASP A 351 0.01 0.92 5.16
CA ASP A 351 0.46 -0.39 5.66
C ASP A 351 1.95 -0.38 6.03
N TRP A 352 2.28 0.36 7.09
CA TRP A 352 3.64 0.58 7.56
C TRP A 352 4.34 -0.70 8.01
N THR A 353 3.61 -1.64 8.61
CA THR A 353 4.19 -2.90 9.09
C THR A 353 4.59 -3.86 7.97
N ASN A 354 4.03 -3.66 6.78
CA ASN A 354 4.41 -4.39 5.57
C ASN A 354 5.22 -3.53 4.58
N GLY A 355 5.64 -2.32 4.99
CA GLY A 355 6.41 -1.43 4.14
C GLY A 355 5.68 -0.98 2.86
N ALA A 356 4.35 -1.09 2.84
CA ALA A 356 3.50 -0.77 1.71
C ALA A 356 2.65 0.47 2.03
N HIS A 357 3.18 1.66 1.78
CA HIS A 357 2.49 2.90 2.14
C HIS A 357 2.66 4.01 1.09
N LEU A 358 1.58 4.72 0.78
CA LEU A 358 1.60 5.97 0.00
C LEU A 358 1.88 7.17 0.88
N GLU A 359 1.58 7.07 2.18
CA GLU A 359 1.92 8.13 3.12
C GLU A 359 3.40 8.48 3.04
N PRO A 360 3.74 9.78 3.12
CA PRO A 360 5.13 10.22 2.98
C PRO A 360 6.03 9.64 4.05
N ASP A 361 7.18 9.14 3.65
CA ASP A 361 8.23 8.60 4.52
C ASP A 361 9.47 9.50 4.54
N ARG A 362 10.43 9.13 5.38
CA ARG A 362 11.70 9.87 5.48
C ARG A 362 12.64 9.61 4.32
N ARG A 363 12.42 8.53 3.55
CA ARG A 363 13.30 8.18 2.42
C ARG A 363 12.91 8.88 1.13
N TYR A 364 11.64 8.82 0.76
CA TYR A 364 11.15 9.33 -0.51
C TYR A 364 10.29 10.59 -0.38
N GLY A 365 9.93 10.97 0.86
CA GLY A 365 8.99 12.06 1.08
C GLY A 365 7.70 11.83 0.33
N TYR A 366 7.33 12.76 -0.50
CA TYR A 366 6.09 12.74 -1.29
C TYR A 366 6.23 12.10 -2.69
N ALA A 367 7.36 11.45 -3.01
CA ALA A 367 7.64 11.00 -4.37
C ALA A 367 6.56 10.03 -4.92
N HIS A 368 6.08 9.07 -4.13
CA HIS A 368 5.02 8.15 -4.55
C HIS A 368 3.70 8.89 -4.81
N LEU A 369 3.33 9.85 -3.97
CA LEU A 369 2.14 10.68 -4.16
C LEU A 369 2.24 11.58 -5.41
N HIS A 370 3.39 12.20 -5.65
CA HIS A 370 3.63 12.97 -6.88
C HIS A 370 3.51 12.11 -8.13
N VAL A 371 4.11 10.91 -8.11
CA VAL A 371 4.00 9.96 -9.23
C VAL A 371 2.55 9.53 -9.42
N THR A 372 1.82 9.26 -8.35
CA THR A 372 0.38 8.93 -8.41
C THR A 372 -0.40 10.04 -9.10
N ALA A 373 -0.25 11.28 -8.64
CA ALA A 373 -0.93 12.44 -9.22
C ALA A 373 -0.58 12.63 -10.71
N ASN A 374 0.71 12.51 -11.06
CA ASN A 374 1.17 12.66 -12.44
C ASN A 374 0.62 11.58 -13.37
N VAL A 375 0.50 10.33 -12.90
CA VAL A 375 -0.13 9.28 -13.69
C VAL A 375 -1.61 9.54 -13.86
N LEU A 376 -2.34 9.86 -12.78
CA LEU A 376 -3.79 10.05 -12.80
C LEU A 376 -4.23 11.25 -13.65
N ARG A 377 -3.45 12.32 -13.72
CA ARG A 377 -3.74 13.49 -14.59
C ARG A 377 -3.93 13.11 -16.06
N ASN A 378 -3.28 12.06 -16.55
CA ASN A 378 -3.44 11.60 -17.94
C ASN A 378 -4.84 11.01 -18.21
N TYR A 379 -5.62 10.75 -17.18
CA TYR A 379 -6.96 10.16 -17.26
C TYR A 379 -8.06 11.14 -16.85
N HIS A 380 -7.80 12.43 -17.03
CA HIS A 380 -8.80 13.48 -16.81
C HIS A 380 -9.96 13.33 -17.81
N ASN A 381 -11.21 13.51 -17.37
CA ASN A 381 -12.39 13.32 -18.21
C ASN A 381 -12.58 14.45 -19.25
N ASP A 382 -11.90 15.60 -19.07
CA ASP A 382 -11.84 16.72 -20.01
C ASP A 382 -10.68 16.50 -21.01
N PRO A 383 -10.97 16.41 -22.34
CA PRO A 383 -9.94 16.25 -23.38
C PRO A 383 -8.94 17.40 -23.44
N ASP A 384 -9.38 18.64 -23.20
CA ASP A 384 -8.50 19.82 -23.26
C ASP A 384 -7.49 19.80 -22.11
N ALA A 385 -7.92 19.35 -20.91
CA ALA A 385 -7.03 19.16 -19.78
C ALA A 385 -5.99 18.05 -20.02
N ARG A 386 -6.35 16.97 -20.74
CA ARG A 386 -5.40 15.91 -21.15
C ARG A 386 -4.33 16.47 -22.09
N GLN A 387 -4.72 17.26 -23.09
CA GLN A 387 -3.80 17.82 -24.07
C GLN A 387 -2.80 18.78 -23.40
N LEU A 388 -3.25 19.54 -22.40
CA LEU A 388 -2.38 20.43 -21.62
C LEU A 388 -1.29 19.67 -20.86
N VAL A 389 -1.66 18.52 -20.26
CA VAL A 389 -0.72 17.62 -19.56
C VAL A 389 0.32 17.05 -20.51
N GLU A 390 -0.09 16.58 -21.69
CA GLU A 390 0.84 16.05 -22.70
C GLU A 390 1.82 17.12 -23.19
N THR A 391 1.36 18.35 -23.38
CA THR A 391 2.20 19.47 -23.83
C THR A 391 3.20 19.87 -22.75
N THR A 392 2.77 19.93 -21.50
CA THR A 392 3.63 20.29 -20.36
C THR A 392 4.67 19.20 -20.07
N THR A 393 4.31 17.93 -20.22
CA THR A 393 5.24 16.80 -20.00
C THR A 393 6.32 16.71 -21.11
N ARG A 394 5.99 17.12 -22.33
CA ARG A 394 6.97 17.19 -23.44
C ARG A 394 7.99 18.32 -23.28
N HIS A 395 7.68 19.34 -22.49
CA HIS A 395 8.56 20.50 -22.26
C HIS A 395 9.30 20.47 -20.92
N LEU A 396 9.09 19.45 -20.09
CA LEU A 396 10.00 19.17 -18.98
C LEU A 396 11.32 18.68 -19.59
N PRO A 397 12.44 19.41 -19.43
CA PRO A 397 13.72 18.91 -19.91
C PRO A 397 13.96 17.54 -19.25
N GLU A 398 14.67 16.66 -19.99
CA GLU A 398 15.15 15.35 -19.56
C GLU A 398 16.08 15.43 -18.33
N LEU A 399 15.69 16.14 -17.30
CA LEU A 399 16.41 16.29 -16.03
C LEU A 399 16.31 15.04 -15.14
N ILE A 400 15.64 13.99 -15.62
CA ILE A 400 15.73 12.64 -15.04
C ILE A 400 16.15 11.67 -16.15
N THR A 401 17.19 12.00 -16.91
CA THR A 401 17.97 10.97 -17.60
C THR A 401 18.80 10.25 -16.56
N TRP A 402 18.38 9.04 -16.29
CA TRP A 402 19.09 8.05 -15.48
C TRP A 402 20.42 7.65 -16.12
N ARG A 403 21.40 8.57 -16.11
CA ARG A 403 22.81 8.25 -16.32
C ARG A 403 23.55 8.55 -15.03
N SER A 404 23.55 7.59 -14.14
CA SER A 404 24.61 7.35 -13.16
C SER A 404 24.12 6.41 -12.05
N PHE A 405 23.65 5.22 -12.41
CA PHE A 405 23.91 4.09 -11.55
C PHE A 405 25.06 3.31 -12.20
N CYS A 406 26.27 3.69 -11.85
CA CYS A 406 27.42 2.83 -12.02
C CYS A 406 27.14 1.52 -11.30
N ILE A 407 26.74 0.51 -12.06
CA ILE A 407 26.97 -0.87 -11.69
C ILE A 407 28.50 -0.99 -11.60
N VAL A 408 29.02 -0.98 -10.39
CA VAL A 408 30.37 -1.49 -10.15
C VAL A 408 30.29 -2.99 -10.40
N THR A 409 30.41 -3.37 -11.65
CA THR A 409 30.73 -4.74 -12.04
C THR A 409 32.15 -4.97 -11.56
N MET A 410 32.31 -5.51 -10.34
CA MET A 410 33.57 -6.14 -9.97
C MET A 410 33.73 -7.38 -10.84
N LYS A 411 34.59 -7.29 -11.85
CA LYS A 411 35.22 -8.47 -12.42
C LYS A 411 36.17 -9.02 -11.34
N ILE A 412 35.91 -10.24 -10.92
CA ILE A 412 36.92 -11.17 -10.39
C ILE A 412 37.17 -12.19 -11.46
#